data_cda2b698ea8adc075800bbd03b28c200
#
_entry.id   cda2b698ea8adc075800bbd03b28c200
#
_cell.length_a   1.000
_cell.length_b   1.000
_cell.length_c   1.000
_cell.angle_alpha   90.00
_cell.angle_beta   90.00
_cell.angle_gamma   90.00
#
_symmetry.space_group_name_H-M   'P 1'
#
loop_
_entity.id
_entity.type
_entity.pdbx_description
1 polymer ?
#
loop_
_entity_poly.entity_id
_entity_poly.type
_entity_poly.pdbx_seq_one_letter_code
_entity_poly.pdbx_strand_id
1 'polypeptide(L)'
;MVGSSNETKDPLTVVPRAQGFHFYKAIGGCIGVTCCSLEELADALQKVCSEAVIFHFERGDFQNWIRDIIGDNELAQRIDDVKMCSRQLSGEACRKELVERINVRILQLEVAKGPSVFG
;
A
#
# COMPACT_ATOMS: atom_id res chain seq x y z
N MET A 1 -5.95 15.32 -25.65
CA MET A 1 -5.87 15.16 -25.12
C MET A 1 -6.00 14.75 -24.47
N VAL A 2 -5.98 14.58 -24.60
CA VAL A 2 -5.96 14.30 -23.82
C VAL A 2 -5.85 13.95 -23.00
N GLY A 3 -5.46 13.76 -22.87
CA GLY A 3 -5.05 13.33 -22.07
C GLY A 3 -5.39 13.16 -21.16
N SER A 4 -5.46 13.26 -21.01
CA SER A 4 -5.70 13.21 -20.08
C SER A 4 -6.08 12.37 -19.50
N SER A 5 -6.14 12.03 -19.63
CA SER A 5 -6.51 11.34 -19.04
C SER A 5 -5.92 10.64 -18.25
N ASN A 6 -5.33 10.64 -18.10
CA ASN A 6 -4.76 10.03 -17.39
C ASN A 6 -4.88 10.12 -16.28
N GLU A 7 -5.20 10.53 -16.24
CA GLU A 7 -5.27 10.77 -15.30
C GLU A 7 -5.87 10.11 -14.40
N THR A 8 -6.61 9.47 -14.40
CA THR A 8 -7.16 8.87 -13.33
C THR A 8 -6.68 7.51 -13.30
N LYS A 9 -5.67 7.23 -12.51
CA LYS A 9 -5.26 5.93 -12.20
C LYS A 9 -6.26 5.30 -11.29
N ASP A 10 -6.60 4.06 -11.51
CA ASP A 10 -7.47 3.31 -10.61
C ASP A 10 -6.59 2.66 -9.57
N PRO A 11 -6.70 3.05 -8.29
CA PRO A 11 -5.83 2.49 -7.26
C PRO A 11 -6.01 1.00 -7.04
N LEU A 12 -7.06 0.40 -7.55
CA LEU A 12 -7.26 -1.04 -7.42
C LEU A 12 -6.64 -1.81 -8.57
N THR A 13 -5.97 -1.14 -9.48
CA THR A 13 -5.35 -1.79 -10.63
C THR A 13 -4.14 -2.60 -10.21
N VAL A 14 -3.93 -3.73 -10.87
CA VAL A 14 -2.72 -4.52 -10.68
C VAL A 14 -1.66 -3.95 -11.61
N VAL A 15 -0.50 -3.62 -11.05
CA VAL A 15 0.59 -3.06 -11.85
C VAL A 15 1.53 -4.16 -12.32
N PRO A 16 2.36 -3.90 -13.33
CA PRO A 16 3.34 -4.90 -13.77
C PRO A 16 4.34 -5.20 -12.66
N ARG A 17 4.89 -6.39 -12.66
CA ARG A 17 5.84 -6.78 -11.63
C ARG A 17 7.04 -5.87 -11.55
N ALA A 18 7.46 -5.29 -12.66
CA ALA A 18 8.59 -4.36 -12.63
C ALA A 18 8.28 -3.12 -11.80
N GLN A 19 7.01 -2.81 -11.59
CA GLN A 19 6.59 -1.68 -10.79
C GLN A 19 6.03 -2.13 -9.44
N GLY A 20 6.15 -3.40 -9.11
CA GLY A 20 5.63 -3.92 -7.87
C GLY A 20 6.44 -3.49 -6.66
N PHE A 21 5.87 -3.69 -5.49
CA PHE A 21 6.57 -3.42 -4.24
C PHE A 21 7.33 -4.67 -3.84
N HIS A 22 8.64 -4.52 -3.65
CA HIS A 22 9.50 -5.64 -3.28
C HIS A 22 9.88 -5.50 -1.81
N PHE A 23 9.67 -6.58 -1.05
CA PHE A 23 9.93 -6.54 0.37
C PHE A 23 11.39 -6.89 0.69
N TYR A 24 11.96 -6.13 1.63
CA TYR A 24 13.30 -6.36 2.17
C TYR A 24 13.19 -6.31 3.67
N LYS A 25 14.08 -6.96 4.39
CA LYS A 25 14.12 -6.75 5.82
C LYS A 25 15.34 -5.94 6.21
N ALA A 26 16.23 -5.67 5.27
CA ALA A 26 17.36 -4.77 5.47
C ALA A 26 17.89 -4.46 4.09
N ILE A 27 18.79 -3.50 4.02
CA ILE A 27 19.41 -3.16 2.75
C ILE A 27 20.10 -4.40 2.20
N GLY A 28 19.76 -4.79 0.98
CA GLY A 28 20.30 -5.98 0.37
C GLY A 28 19.67 -7.28 0.81
N GLY A 29 18.68 -7.21 1.71
CA GLY A 29 18.04 -8.40 2.24
C GLY A 29 16.67 -8.67 1.64
N CYS A 30 16.60 -8.83 0.34
CA CYS A 30 15.35 -9.11 -0.35
C CYS A 30 14.78 -10.45 0.11
N ILE A 31 13.49 -10.48 0.44
CA ILE A 31 12.88 -11.69 0.93
C ILE A 31 11.99 -12.36 -0.11
N GLY A 32 12.04 -11.89 -1.35
CA GLY A 32 11.38 -12.60 -2.44
C GLY A 32 9.88 -12.42 -2.54
N VAL A 33 9.33 -11.43 -1.86
CA VAL A 33 7.89 -11.16 -1.92
C VAL A 33 7.68 -9.88 -2.72
N THR A 34 6.83 -9.95 -3.72
CA THR A 34 6.52 -8.80 -4.57
C THR A 34 5.02 -8.62 -4.62
N CYS A 35 4.56 -7.39 -4.47
CA CYS A 35 3.14 -7.06 -4.49
C CYS A 35 2.85 -6.13 -5.66
N CYS A 36 1.82 -6.44 -6.41
CA CYS A 36 1.46 -5.66 -7.58
C CYS A 36 0.12 -4.95 -7.45
N SER A 37 -0.49 -4.99 -6.27
CA SER A 37 -1.75 -4.30 -6.02
C SER A 37 -1.88 -4.02 -4.54
N LEU A 38 -2.85 -3.18 -4.18
CA LEU A 38 -3.12 -2.91 -2.76
C LEU A 38 -3.54 -4.17 -2.03
N GLU A 39 -4.33 -5.01 -2.69
CA GLU A 39 -4.78 -6.25 -2.07
C GLU A 39 -3.61 -7.18 -1.80
N GLU A 40 -2.69 -7.28 -2.75
CA GLU A 40 -1.51 -8.10 -2.55
C GLU A 40 -0.63 -7.54 -1.44
N LEU A 41 -0.54 -6.21 -1.34
CA LEU A 41 0.23 -5.60 -0.28
C LEU A 41 -0.37 -5.91 1.08
N ALA A 42 -1.68 -5.79 1.22
CA ALA A 42 -2.34 -6.11 2.48
C ALA A 42 -2.13 -7.56 2.88
N ASP A 43 -2.20 -8.47 1.90
CA ASP A 43 -1.99 -9.88 2.16
C ASP A 43 -0.55 -10.16 2.58
N ALA A 44 0.40 -9.57 1.86
CA ALA A 44 1.82 -9.78 2.16
C ALA A 44 2.18 -9.22 3.53
N LEU A 45 1.61 -8.08 3.91
CA LEU A 45 1.88 -7.49 5.21
C LEU A 45 1.48 -8.41 6.35
N GLN A 46 0.54 -9.30 6.11
CA GLN A 46 0.14 -10.25 7.14
C GLN A 46 1.09 -11.44 7.23
N LYS A 47 1.94 -11.63 6.23
CA LYS A 47 2.79 -12.81 6.15
C LYS A 47 4.26 -12.54 6.34
N VAL A 48 4.75 -11.36 5.94
CA VAL A 48 6.18 -11.08 6.07
C VAL A 48 6.55 -10.84 7.52
N CYS A 49 7.82 -10.98 7.85
CA CYS A 49 8.26 -10.78 9.22
C CYS A 49 8.10 -9.32 9.63
N SER A 50 7.95 -9.10 10.93
CA SER A 50 7.75 -7.73 11.42
C SER A 50 8.95 -6.83 11.14
N GLU A 51 10.14 -7.40 11.04
CA GLU A 51 11.32 -6.62 10.69
C GLU A 51 11.17 -5.99 9.32
N ALA A 52 10.61 -6.74 8.35
CA ALA A 52 10.39 -6.20 7.02
C ALA A 52 9.35 -5.07 7.05
N VAL A 53 8.30 -5.24 7.86
CA VAL A 53 7.28 -4.20 7.98
C VAL A 53 7.89 -2.92 8.50
N ILE A 54 8.64 -3.00 9.59
CA ILE A 54 9.26 -1.82 10.20
C ILE A 54 10.28 -1.19 9.26
N PHE A 55 11.09 -2.01 8.60
CA PHE A 55 12.11 -1.51 7.68
C PHE A 55 11.50 -0.56 6.65
N HIS A 56 10.42 -1.01 6.00
CA HIS A 56 9.80 -0.20 4.95
C HIS A 56 8.98 0.95 5.51
N PHE A 57 8.34 0.73 6.67
CA PHE A 57 7.53 1.77 7.27
C PHE A 57 8.39 2.97 7.67
N GLU A 58 9.54 2.71 8.28
CA GLU A 58 10.43 3.79 8.71
C GLU A 58 11.02 4.55 7.55
N ARG A 59 11.23 3.89 6.43
CA ARG A 59 11.78 4.54 5.25
C ARG A 59 10.73 5.28 4.43
N GLY A 60 9.45 5.07 4.72
CA GLY A 60 8.40 5.69 3.92
C GLY A 60 8.16 4.98 2.61
N ASP A 61 8.65 3.76 2.47
CA ASP A 61 8.57 3.04 1.20
C ASP A 61 7.13 2.72 0.82
N PHE A 62 6.27 2.39 1.80
CA PHE A 62 4.88 2.09 1.51
C PHE A 62 4.17 3.32 0.95
N GLN A 63 4.35 4.47 1.60
CA GLN A 63 3.72 5.70 1.16
C GLN A 63 4.17 6.08 -0.24
N ASN A 64 5.47 5.97 -0.49
CA ASN A 64 6.01 6.34 -1.78
C ASN A 64 5.46 5.46 -2.90
N TRP A 65 5.41 4.16 -2.67
CA TRP A 65 4.90 3.25 -3.69
C TRP A 65 3.42 3.47 -3.94
N ILE A 66 2.65 3.66 -2.87
CA ILE A 66 1.22 3.88 -2.99
C ILE A 66 0.94 5.18 -3.73
N ARG A 67 1.70 6.23 -3.42
CA ARG A 67 1.50 7.52 -4.06
C ARG A 67 1.95 7.50 -5.52
N ASP A 68 3.14 6.97 -5.77
CA ASP A 68 3.78 7.13 -7.07
C ASP A 68 3.39 6.05 -8.06
N ILE A 69 3.22 4.83 -7.61
CA ILE A 69 2.93 3.71 -8.51
C ILE A 69 1.44 3.39 -8.54
N ILE A 70 0.84 3.22 -7.37
CA ILE A 70 -0.59 2.94 -7.28
C ILE A 70 -1.41 4.19 -7.60
N GLY A 71 -0.91 5.35 -7.20
CA GLY A 71 -1.59 6.61 -7.51
C GLY A 71 -2.63 7.02 -6.50
N ASP A 72 -2.57 6.51 -5.27
CA ASP A 72 -3.56 6.81 -4.25
C ASP A 72 -2.98 7.71 -3.19
N ASN A 73 -3.08 9.00 -3.39
CA ASN A 73 -2.55 9.99 -2.44
C ASN A 73 -3.28 9.94 -1.10
N GLU A 74 -4.56 9.61 -1.11
CA GLU A 74 -5.33 9.54 0.12
C GLU A 74 -4.81 8.44 1.04
N LEU A 75 -4.59 7.25 0.49
CA LEU A 75 -4.07 6.15 1.30
C LEU A 75 -2.64 6.45 1.75
N ALA A 76 -1.82 7.01 0.88
CA ALA A 76 -0.46 7.35 1.25
C ALA A 76 -0.46 8.31 2.43
N GLN A 77 -1.38 9.29 2.43
CA GLN A 77 -1.49 10.23 3.53
C GLN A 77 -1.94 9.55 4.81
N ARG A 78 -2.87 8.61 4.72
CA ARG A 78 -3.33 7.89 5.91
C ARG A 78 -2.21 7.09 6.56
N ILE A 79 -1.34 6.49 5.75
CA ILE A 79 -0.21 5.75 6.29
C ILE A 79 0.80 6.71 6.89
N ASP A 80 1.01 7.85 6.25
CA ASP A 80 1.89 8.87 6.79
C ASP A 80 1.39 9.37 8.14
N ASP A 81 0.07 9.48 8.30
CA ASP A 81 -0.52 9.90 9.57
C ASP A 81 -0.22 8.90 10.68
N VAL A 82 -0.20 7.61 10.38
CA VAL A 82 0.18 6.61 11.37
C VAL A 82 1.60 6.87 11.83
N LYS A 83 2.49 7.15 10.88
CA LYS A 83 3.89 7.40 11.22
C LYS A 83 4.05 8.65 12.05
N MET A 84 3.29 9.69 11.74
CA MET A 84 3.38 10.95 12.46
C MET A 84 2.79 10.88 13.86
N CYS A 85 1.73 10.10 14.02
CA CYS A 85 1.03 10.04 15.30
C CYS A 85 1.63 9.03 16.27
N SER A 86 2.40 8.08 15.78
CA SER A 86 2.93 7.01 16.63
C SER A 86 4.43 7.01 16.56
N ARG A 87 5.08 7.38 17.67
CA ARG A 87 6.50 7.47 17.67
C ARG A 87 7.14 6.14 17.60
N GLN A 88 6.62 5.18 18.30
CA GLN A 88 7.22 3.87 18.35
C GLN A 88 6.14 2.83 18.33
N LEU A 89 6.00 2.15 17.22
CA LEU A 89 5.11 1.03 17.12
C LEU A 89 5.95 -0.23 17.06
N SER A 90 5.50 -1.28 17.76
CA SER A 90 6.13 -2.58 17.59
C SER A 90 5.83 -3.03 16.16
N GLY A 91 6.58 -4.01 15.70
CA GLY A 91 6.35 -4.53 14.35
C GLY A 91 4.94 -5.03 14.18
N GLU A 92 4.39 -5.71 15.20
CA GLU A 92 3.03 -6.23 15.10
C GLU A 92 1.97 -5.13 15.12
N ALA A 93 2.18 -4.09 15.94
CA ALA A 93 1.25 -2.97 15.96
C ALA A 93 1.28 -2.22 14.64
N CYS A 94 2.46 -2.04 14.08
CA CYS A 94 2.62 -1.39 12.79
C CYS A 94 1.91 -2.20 11.70
N ARG A 95 2.13 -3.51 11.68
CA ARG A 95 1.47 -4.40 10.74
C ARG A 95 -0.04 -4.24 10.80
N LYS A 96 -0.59 -4.27 12.01
CA LYS A 96 -2.02 -4.17 12.20
C LYS A 96 -2.57 -2.85 11.65
N GLU A 97 -1.90 -1.75 11.98
CA GLU A 97 -2.35 -0.44 11.52
C GLU A 97 -2.31 -0.34 9.99
N LEU A 98 -1.25 -0.83 9.39
CA LEU A 98 -1.11 -0.75 7.95
C LEU A 98 -2.16 -1.60 7.24
N VAL A 99 -2.33 -2.84 7.69
CA VAL A 99 -3.31 -3.73 7.08
C VAL A 99 -4.70 -3.14 7.20
N GLU A 100 -5.03 -2.60 8.36
CA GLU A 100 -6.35 -2.04 8.59
C GLU A 100 -6.62 -0.86 7.66
N ARG A 101 -5.65 0.06 7.55
CA ARG A 101 -5.86 1.22 6.71
C ARG A 101 -5.96 0.85 5.24
N ILE A 102 -5.15 -0.11 4.79
CA ILE A 102 -5.20 -0.54 3.40
C ILE A 102 -6.53 -1.22 3.11
N ASN A 103 -6.99 -2.11 3.99
CA ASN A 103 -8.25 -2.81 3.76
C ASN A 103 -9.45 -1.86 3.78
N VAL A 104 -9.46 -0.90 4.70
CA VAL A 104 -10.53 0.09 4.72
C VAL A 104 -10.54 0.88 3.43
N ARG A 105 -9.35 1.27 2.96
CA ARG A 105 -9.29 2.04 1.73
C ARG A 105 -9.74 1.24 0.52
N ILE A 106 -9.35 -0.05 0.45
CA ILE A 106 -9.80 -0.91 -0.64
C ILE A 106 -11.33 -0.97 -0.66
N LEU A 107 -11.93 -1.15 0.52
CA LEU A 107 -13.37 -1.22 0.62
C LEU A 107 -14.01 0.08 0.15
N GLN A 108 -13.45 1.21 0.56
CA GLN A 108 -13.98 2.50 0.15
C GLN A 108 -13.88 2.70 -1.36
N LEU A 109 -12.77 2.26 -1.94
CA LEU A 109 -12.58 2.39 -3.39
C LEU A 109 -13.56 1.48 -4.15
N GLU A 110 -13.81 0.29 -3.62
CA GLU A 110 -14.77 -0.59 -4.26
C GLU A 110 -16.18 -0.03 -4.20
N VAL A 111 -16.53 0.55 -3.06
CA VAL A 111 -17.84 1.18 -2.92
C VAL A 111 -17.96 2.37 -3.85
N ALA A 112 -16.90 3.15 -3.98
CA ALA A 112 -16.91 4.33 -4.83
C ALA A 112 -17.08 3.99 -6.30
N LYS A 113 -16.63 2.79 -6.71
CA LYS A 113 -16.84 2.37 -8.09
C LYS A 113 -18.31 2.13 -8.35
N GLY A 114 -19.07 1.98 -7.31
CA GLY A 114 -20.48 1.86 -7.42
C GLY A 114 -20.89 0.45 -7.63
N PRO A 115 -22.12 0.21 -7.40
CA PRO A 115 -22.69 -1.06 -7.50
C PRO A 115 -22.98 -1.21 -8.89
N SER A 116 -22.62 -0.73 -9.61
CA SER A 116 -22.77 -1.01 -10.82
C SER A 116 -23.79 -1.92 -11.03
N VAL A 117 -24.25 -2.32 -10.58
CA VAL A 117 -25.00 -3.13 -10.67
C VAL A 117 -26.11 -2.97 -10.87
N PHE A 118 -26.54 -2.97 -11.03
CA PHE A 118 -27.38 -2.86 -11.14
C PHE A 118 -27.64 -2.21 -11.43
N GLY A 119 -27.23 -2.09 -11.81
CA GLY A 119 -27.51 -1.46 -12.25
C GLY A 119 -27.84 -1.34 -12.51
#